data_bd52ab16f4f33456317c2384996e3068
#
_entry.id   bd52ab16f4f33456317c2384996e3068
#
_cell.length_a   1.000
_cell.length_b   1.000
_cell.length_c   1.000
_cell.angle_alpha   90.00
_cell.angle_beta   90.00
_cell.angle_gamma   90.00
#
_symmetry.space_group_name_H-M   'P 1'
#
loop_
_entity.id
_entity.type
_entity.pdbx_description
1 polymer ?
#
loop_
_entity_poly.entity_id
_entity_poly.type
_entity_poly.pdbx_seq_one_letter_code
_entity_poly.pdbx_strand_id
1 'polypeptide(L)'
;FDRAGLFPHNRAMANTFGHLFRITTWGESHGGGVGVVVDGCPPRLKLTETDIQPDLDRRRPGQSRIVTPRKEADTVQILSGTFEGKTLGTPISMWVQNEDARPEAYSEMKTKFRPSHADYTYFAKFGIRAWPGGGRTSARETIGRVAAGAIAKKILRERFGVEILAYVKQVQRLIAD
;
A
#
# COMPACT_ATOMS: atom_id res chain seq x y z
N PHE A 1 22.24 -0.74 25.41
CA PHE A 1 21.08 -0.04 24.84
C PHE A 1 20.72 1.08 25.81
N ASP A 2 21.10 2.31 25.46
CA ASP A 2 20.78 3.51 26.22
C ASP A 2 19.29 3.81 26.08
N ARG A 3 18.54 3.70 27.17
CA ARG A 3 17.10 3.96 27.21
C ARG A 3 16.72 5.43 26.98
N ALA A 4 17.67 6.35 27.02
CA ALA A 4 17.47 7.77 26.80
C ALA A 4 17.43 8.18 25.32
N GLY A 5 17.81 7.28 24.41
CA GLY A 5 17.91 7.54 22.97
C GLY A 5 16.75 7.05 22.11
N LEU A 6 15.59 6.68 22.70
CA LEU A 6 14.54 5.97 21.96
C LEU A 6 13.93 6.73 20.77
N PHE A 7 14.12 8.05 20.63
CA PHE A 7 13.55 8.82 19.50
C PHE A 7 14.35 10.05 19.00
N PRO A 8 15.69 10.08 18.96
CA PRO A 8 16.40 11.32 18.58
C PRO A 8 16.36 11.64 17.07
N HIS A 9 15.96 10.74 16.20
CA HIS A 9 16.10 10.95 14.74
C HIS A 9 14.88 10.58 13.89
N ASN A 10 13.68 10.51 14.45
CA ASN A 10 12.50 10.11 13.68
C ASN A 10 11.87 11.31 12.94
N ARG A 11 12.63 11.95 12.02
CA ARG A 11 12.11 13.01 11.13
C ARG A 11 11.44 12.49 9.88
N ALA A 12 11.58 11.21 9.55
CA ALA A 12 10.97 10.62 8.36
C ALA A 12 9.83 9.67 8.76
N MET A 13 8.60 10.12 8.61
CA MET A 13 7.40 9.29 8.71
C MET A 13 7.31 8.44 7.44
N ALA A 14 7.74 7.18 7.51
CA ALA A 14 7.81 6.29 6.35
C ALA A 14 6.44 5.91 5.76
N ASN A 15 5.34 6.19 6.46
CA ASN A 15 3.99 5.81 6.04
C ASN A 15 3.17 6.97 5.47
N THR A 16 3.66 8.21 5.61
CA THR A 16 2.98 9.43 5.13
C THR A 16 3.90 10.16 4.17
N PHE A 17 3.40 10.57 3.00
CA PHE A 17 4.12 11.35 2.00
C PHE A 17 3.16 12.15 1.11
N GLY A 18 3.74 13.14 0.38
CA GLY A 18 3.02 14.15 -0.39
C GLY A 18 2.92 15.48 0.37
N HIS A 19 2.54 16.53 -0.35
CA HIS A 19 2.34 17.87 0.20
C HIS A 19 0.88 18.30 0.11
N LEU A 20 0.39 18.66 -1.08
CA LEU A 20 -1.00 19.05 -1.31
C LEU A 20 -1.93 17.85 -1.38
N PHE A 21 -1.53 16.83 -2.12
CA PHE A 21 -2.15 15.51 -2.14
C PHE A 21 -1.28 14.60 -1.28
N ARG A 22 -1.77 14.26 -0.11
CA ARG A 22 -1.02 13.54 0.92
C ARG A 22 -1.65 12.20 1.20
N ILE A 23 -0.82 11.20 1.36
CA ILE A 23 -1.31 9.85 1.68
C ILE A 23 -0.64 9.31 2.95
N THR A 24 -1.40 8.56 3.71
CA THR A 24 -0.90 7.77 4.84
C THR A 24 -1.35 6.33 4.66
N THR A 25 -0.41 5.40 4.44
CA THR A 25 -0.70 3.98 4.33
C THR A 25 -0.67 3.30 5.71
N TRP A 26 -1.56 2.33 5.93
CA TRP A 26 -1.71 1.62 7.20
C TRP A 26 -2.10 0.16 6.99
N GLY A 27 -2.16 -0.60 8.07
CA GLY A 27 -2.51 -2.03 8.04
C GLY A 27 -1.29 -2.93 7.82
N GLU A 28 -1.50 -4.23 7.88
CA GLU A 28 -0.47 -5.25 7.85
C GLU A 28 -0.85 -6.45 6.98
N SER A 29 0.14 -7.11 6.37
CA SER A 29 -0.10 -8.16 5.37
C SER A 29 -0.83 -9.39 5.89
N HIS A 30 -0.72 -9.69 7.19
CA HIS A 30 -1.41 -10.78 7.87
C HIS A 30 -2.25 -10.30 9.05
N GLY A 31 -2.60 -9.00 9.10
CA GLY A 31 -3.66 -8.44 9.94
C GLY A 31 -5.02 -8.50 9.23
N GLY A 32 -5.99 -7.73 9.72
CA GLY A 32 -7.35 -7.68 9.14
C GLY A 32 -7.39 -7.13 7.71
N GLY A 33 -6.46 -6.23 7.37
CA GLY A 33 -6.38 -5.62 6.05
C GLY A 33 -5.30 -4.58 5.94
N VAL A 34 -5.22 -3.97 4.77
CA VAL A 34 -4.34 -2.84 4.47
C VAL A 34 -5.15 -1.70 3.87
N GLY A 35 -4.73 -0.48 4.11
CA GLY A 35 -5.48 0.68 3.63
C GLY A 35 -4.63 1.92 3.45
N VAL A 36 -5.31 2.99 3.07
CA VAL A 36 -4.74 4.31 2.89
C VAL A 36 -5.74 5.39 3.25
N VAL A 37 -5.27 6.45 3.84
CA VAL A 37 -5.99 7.72 3.95
C VAL A 37 -5.37 8.69 2.95
N VAL A 38 -6.21 9.29 2.12
CA VAL A 38 -5.83 10.36 1.18
C VAL A 38 -6.39 11.67 1.71
N ASP A 39 -5.54 12.66 1.89
CA ASP A 39 -5.89 14.03 2.26
C ASP A 39 -5.50 15.00 1.14
N GLY A 40 -6.28 16.07 0.95
CA GLY A 40 -6.05 17.06 -0.09
C GLY A 40 -6.61 16.68 -1.48
N CYS A 41 -7.51 15.70 -1.55
CA CYS A 41 -8.27 15.45 -2.78
C CYS A 41 -9.29 16.57 -3.00
N PRO A 42 -9.34 17.21 -4.19
CA PRO A 42 -10.35 18.24 -4.48
C PRO A 42 -11.78 17.72 -4.32
N PRO A 43 -12.74 18.55 -3.86
CA PRO A 43 -14.14 18.16 -3.81
C PRO A 43 -14.76 18.04 -5.21
N ARG A 44 -15.90 17.35 -5.30
CA ARG A 44 -16.72 17.17 -6.50
C ARG A 44 -16.06 16.35 -7.61
N LEU A 45 -14.94 15.67 -7.38
CA LEU A 45 -14.44 14.66 -8.29
C LEU A 45 -15.40 13.48 -8.24
N LYS A 46 -15.87 12.99 -9.39
CA LYS A 46 -16.63 11.72 -9.45
C LYS A 46 -15.69 10.60 -9.04
N LEU A 47 -16.03 9.86 -7.99
CA LEU A 47 -15.17 8.80 -7.45
C LEU A 47 -16.01 7.71 -6.80
N THR A 48 -15.79 6.49 -7.29
CA THR A 48 -16.30 5.26 -6.73
C THR A 48 -15.21 4.20 -6.73
N GLU A 49 -15.46 3.06 -6.12
CA GLU A 49 -14.54 1.92 -6.12
C GLU A 49 -14.17 1.47 -7.54
N THR A 50 -15.09 1.62 -8.51
CA THR A 50 -14.86 1.23 -9.91
C THR A 50 -13.79 2.09 -10.61
N ASP A 51 -13.50 3.27 -10.09
CA ASP A 51 -12.39 4.11 -10.59
C ASP A 51 -11.00 3.64 -10.09
N ILE A 52 -10.98 2.89 -9.00
CA ILE A 52 -9.75 2.48 -8.28
C ILE A 52 -9.43 1.02 -8.56
N GLN A 53 -10.45 0.16 -8.60
CA GLN A 53 -10.32 -1.28 -8.70
C GLN A 53 -9.48 -1.76 -9.89
N PRO A 54 -9.58 -1.17 -11.11
CA PRO A 54 -8.75 -1.60 -12.24
C PRO A 54 -7.24 -1.49 -12.00
N ASP A 55 -6.77 -0.48 -11.27
CA ASP A 55 -5.35 -0.37 -10.91
C ASP A 55 -4.94 -1.43 -9.87
N LEU A 56 -5.83 -1.77 -8.93
CA LEU A 56 -5.60 -2.84 -7.96
C LEU A 56 -5.62 -4.23 -8.62
N ASP A 57 -6.51 -4.46 -9.58
CA ASP A 57 -6.58 -5.71 -10.35
C ASP A 57 -5.27 -5.97 -11.13
N ARG A 58 -4.65 -4.93 -11.67
CA ARG A 58 -3.34 -5.03 -12.33
C ARG A 58 -2.21 -5.35 -11.36
N ARG A 59 -2.36 -5.03 -10.09
CA ARG A 59 -1.37 -5.21 -9.03
C ARG A 59 -1.53 -6.53 -8.27
N ARG A 60 -2.74 -7.05 -8.13
CA ARG A 60 -3.07 -8.19 -7.25
C ARG A 60 -2.18 -9.41 -7.47
N PRO A 61 -1.99 -10.28 -6.45
CA PRO A 61 -1.26 -11.54 -6.60
C PRO A 61 -2.04 -12.54 -7.49
N GLY A 62 -1.35 -13.60 -7.92
CA GLY A 62 -2.02 -14.70 -8.65
C GLY A 62 -2.23 -14.45 -10.16
N GLN A 63 -1.59 -13.43 -10.75
CA GLN A 63 -1.73 -13.12 -12.18
C GLN A 63 -0.96 -14.08 -13.10
N SER A 64 -0.01 -14.83 -12.56
CA SER A 64 0.74 -15.85 -13.30
C SER A 64 1.22 -16.98 -12.38
N ARG A 65 1.66 -18.09 -12.98
CA ARG A 65 2.18 -19.25 -12.24
C ARG A 65 3.51 -19.00 -11.50
N ILE A 66 4.20 -17.92 -11.82
CA ILE A 66 5.51 -17.57 -11.23
C ILE A 66 5.42 -16.57 -10.10
N VAL A 67 4.23 -16.11 -9.74
CA VAL A 67 4.01 -15.21 -8.60
C VAL A 67 3.59 -16.00 -7.36
N THR A 68 3.42 -15.31 -6.24
CA THR A 68 2.98 -15.91 -4.97
C THR A 68 1.69 -16.75 -5.15
N PRO A 69 1.54 -17.89 -4.46
CA PRO A 69 0.33 -18.70 -4.48
C PRO A 69 -0.86 -18.05 -3.74
N ARG A 70 -0.63 -16.93 -3.04
CA ARG A 70 -1.66 -16.18 -2.34
C ARG A 70 -2.76 -15.73 -3.31
N LYS A 71 -4.01 -15.97 -2.94
CA LYS A 71 -5.19 -15.58 -3.72
C LYS A 71 -5.92 -14.47 -2.98
N GLU A 72 -5.98 -13.29 -3.57
CA GLU A 72 -6.65 -12.13 -3.01
C GLU A 72 -7.39 -11.41 -4.14
N ALA A 73 -8.63 -11.07 -3.91
CA ALA A 73 -9.40 -10.24 -4.85
C ALA A 73 -8.92 -8.79 -4.82
N ASP A 74 -8.32 -8.36 -3.72
CA ASP A 74 -7.91 -6.97 -3.46
C ASP A 74 -9.06 -5.96 -3.68
N THR A 75 -10.27 -6.37 -3.31
CA THR A 75 -11.48 -5.55 -3.45
C THR A 75 -11.38 -4.33 -2.53
N VAL A 76 -11.37 -3.14 -3.12
CA VAL A 76 -11.30 -1.88 -2.37
C VAL A 76 -12.68 -1.46 -1.87
N GLN A 77 -12.70 -0.88 -0.68
CA GLN A 77 -13.86 -0.22 -0.09
C GLN A 77 -13.49 1.22 0.26
N ILE A 78 -14.33 2.18 -0.12
CA ILE A 78 -14.21 3.57 0.31
C ILE A 78 -15.02 3.74 1.60
N LEU A 79 -14.36 4.05 2.70
CA LEU A 79 -14.96 4.15 4.02
C LEU A 79 -15.39 5.57 4.38
N SER A 80 -14.80 6.59 3.75
CA SER A 80 -15.10 8.01 4.00
C SER A 80 -14.64 8.91 2.86
N GLY A 81 -15.03 10.19 2.91
CA GLY A 81 -14.57 11.23 1.99
C GLY A 81 -15.33 11.31 0.68
N THR A 82 -16.38 10.49 0.50
CA THR A 82 -17.28 10.53 -0.66
C THR A 82 -18.75 10.58 -0.22
N PHE A 83 -19.57 11.21 -1.02
CA PHE A 83 -21.02 11.24 -0.88
C PHE A 83 -21.67 11.32 -2.27
N GLU A 84 -22.68 10.51 -2.53
CA GLU A 84 -23.37 10.43 -3.84
C GLU A 84 -22.39 10.30 -5.03
N GLY A 85 -21.36 9.46 -4.87
CA GLY A 85 -20.35 9.21 -5.91
C GLY A 85 -19.41 10.38 -6.21
N LYS A 86 -19.27 11.34 -5.28
CA LYS A 86 -18.36 12.49 -5.41
C LYS A 86 -17.54 12.69 -4.15
N THR A 87 -16.31 13.16 -4.33
CA THR A 87 -15.44 13.55 -3.21
C THR A 87 -15.95 14.79 -2.51
N LEU A 88 -15.74 14.84 -1.19
CA LEU A 88 -16.18 15.94 -0.32
C LEU A 88 -15.08 16.99 -0.05
N GLY A 89 -13.81 16.69 -0.40
CA GLY A 89 -12.66 17.51 0.02
C GLY A 89 -12.17 17.17 1.43
N THR A 90 -12.82 16.22 2.11
CA THR A 90 -12.41 15.66 3.40
C THR A 90 -11.54 14.40 3.17
N PRO A 91 -10.83 13.90 4.19
CA PRO A 91 -10.00 12.71 4.02
C PRO A 91 -10.78 11.50 3.49
N ILE A 92 -10.23 10.89 2.44
CA ILE A 92 -10.76 9.66 1.84
C ILE A 92 -10.02 8.49 2.47
N SER A 93 -10.74 7.64 3.21
CA SER A 93 -10.20 6.39 3.74
C SER A 93 -10.61 5.23 2.85
N MET A 94 -9.63 4.42 2.47
CA MET A 94 -9.84 3.21 1.67
C MET A 94 -9.22 2.01 2.35
N TRP A 95 -9.86 0.87 2.20
CA TRP A 95 -9.44 -0.38 2.82
C TRP A 95 -9.62 -1.57 1.88
N VAL A 96 -8.68 -2.53 1.99
CA VAL A 96 -8.73 -3.84 1.33
C VAL A 96 -8.53 -4.90 2.40
N GLN A 97 -9.49 -5.80 2.52
CA GLN A 97 -9.45 -6.91 3.47
C GLN A 97 -8.38 -7.93 3.08
N ASN A 98 -7.75 -8.56 4.07
CA ASN A 98 -6.93 -9.74 3.86
C ASN A 98 -7.81 -10.99 3.93
N GLU A 99 -7.95 -11.70 2.80
CA GLU A 99 -8.78 -12.91 2.70
C GLU A 99 -7.96 -14.19 2.90
N ASP A 100 -6.71 -14.21 2.42
CA ASP A 100 -5.79 -15.36 2.51
C ASP A 100 -4.60 -15.03 3.44
N ALA A 101 -4.89 -14.63 4.68
CA ALA A 101 -3.88 -14.42 5.72
C ALA A 101 -3.58 -15.74 6.44
N ARG A 102 -2.31 -16.16 6.45
CA ARG A 102 -1.82 -17.41 7.07
C ARG A 102 -0.68 -17.12 8.03
N PRO A 103 -0.93 -16.50 9.19
CA PRO A 103 0.13 -16.10 10.12
C PRO A 103 0.94 -17.30 10.63
N GLU A 104 0.34 -18.46 10.79
CA GLU A 104 1.00 -19.69 11.28
C GLU A 104 2.13 -20.17 10.38
N ALA A 105 2.04 -19.94 9.07
CA ALA A 105 3.08 -20.28 8.10
C ALA A 105 4.40 -19.54 8.33
N TYR A 106 4.40 -18.51 9.19
CA TYR A 106 5.56 -17.68 9.51
C TYR A 106 6.10 -17.90 10.93
N SER A 107 5.68 -18.97 11.65
CA SER A 107 6.08 -19.22 13.03
C SER A 107 7.59 -19.26 13.24
N GLU A 108 8.36 -19.84 12.31
CA GLU A 108 9.83 -19.83 12.37
C GLU A 108 10.43 -18.43 12.27
N MET A 109 9.73 -17.49 11.61
CA MET A 109 10.20 -16.11 11.45
C MET A 109 10.12 -15.31 12.76
N LYS A 110 9.50 -15.86 13.80
CA LYS A 110 9.47 -15.24 15.12
C LYS A 110 10.88 -15.00 15.68
N THR A 111 11.79 -15.94 15.45
CA THR A 111 13.17 -15.90 15.97
C THR A 111 14.24 -15.69 14.89
N LYS A 112 13.87 -15.71 13.61
CA LYS A 112 14.80 -15.58 12.49
C LYS A 112 14.52 -14.30 11.68
N PHE A 113 15.56 -13.76 11.07
CA PHE A 113 15.46 -12.64 10.12
C PHE A 113 15.71 -13.17 8.72
N ARG A 114 14.84 -12.82 7.78
CA ARG A 114 14.97 -13.23 6.38
C ARG A 114 16.00 -12.35 5.67
N PRO A 115 16.97 -12.92 4.95
CA PRO A 115 17.85 -12.16 4.06
C PRO A 115 17.03 -11.37 3.02
N SER A 116 17.48 -10.19 2.68
CA SER A 116 16.83 -9.28 1.71
C SER A 116 15.41 -8.83 2.08
N HIS A 117 14.99 -9.06 3.33
CA HIS A 117 13.74 -8.55 3.88
C HIS A 117 14.03 -7.59 5.04
N ALA A 118 13.16 -6.62 5.28
CA ALA A 118 13.37 -5.61 6.31
C ALA A 118 13.09 -6.08 7.76
N ASP A 119 13.17 -7.38 8.02
CA ASP A 119 12.91 -7.96 9.33
C ASP A 119 13.87 -7.42 10.42
N TYR A 120 15.18 -7.46 10.14
CA TYR A 120 16.19 -6.98 11.06
C TYR A 120 16.14 -5.46 11.24
N THR A 121 16.01 -4.72 10.16
CA THR A 121 16.02 -3.24 10.20
C THR A 121 14.82 -2.68 10.96
N TYR A 122 13.63 -3.30 10.84
CA TYR A 122 12.47 -2.97 11.65
C TYR A 122 12.69 -3.29 13.12
N PHE A 123 13.23 -4.47 13.42
CA PHE A 123 13.55 -4.83 14.80
C PHE A 123 14.61 -3.89 15.41
N ALA A 124 15.65 -3.59 14.67
CA ALA A 124 16.70 -2.67 15.13
C ALA A 124 16.19 -1.25 15.36
N LYS A 125 15.24 -0.78 14.54
CA LYS A 125 14.68 0.58 14.63
C LYS A 125 13.62 0.71 15.72
N PHE A 126 12.72 -0.28 15.85
CA PHE A 126 11.52 -0.18 16.66
C PHE A 126 11.54 -1.08 17.90
N GLY A 127 12.53 -1.98 18.06
CA GLY A 127 12.61 -2.95 19.14
C GLY A 127 11.60 -4.11 19.04
N ILE A 128 10.70 -4.03 18.08
CA ILE A 128 9.64 -5.02 17.82
C ILE A 128 9.32 -5.07 16.33
N ARG A 129 8.83 -6.20 15.85
CA ARG A 129 8.36 -6.36 14.47
C ARG A 129 7.16 -7.29 14.40
N ALA A 130 6.28 -7.07 13.42
CA ALA A 130 5.25 -8.02 13.03
C ALA A 130 5.89 -9.13 12.19
N TRP A 131 6.27 -10.25 12.81
CA TRP A 131 6.92 -11.37 12.13
C TRP A 131 6.00 -12.12 11.14
N PRO A 132 4.65 -12.20 11.31
CA PRO A 132 3.77 -12.82 10.31
C PRO A 132 3.83 -12.05 9.00
N GLY A 133 4.44 -12.65 7.97
CA GLY A 133 4.59 -12.06 6.64
C GLY A 133 5.35 -10.73 6.57
N GLY A 134 5.91 -10.25 7.69
CA GLY A 134 6.64 -8.99 7.77
C GLY A 134 5.79 -7.74 8.00
N GLY A 135 4.48 -7.89 8.21
CA GLY A 135 3.59 -6.76 8.52
C GLY A 135 3.65 -5.64 7.48
N ARG A 136 4.09 -4.45 7.93
CA ARG A 136 4.27 -3.27 7.08
C ARG A 136 5.43 -3.39 6.08
N THR A 137 6.37 -4.30 6.27
CA THR A 137 7.50 -4.50 5.34
C THR A 137 7.13 -5.38 4.14
N SER A 138 5.93 -5.92 4.12
CA SER A 138 5.40 -6.70 3.01
C SER A 138 5.06 -5.83 1.80
N ALA A 139 5.31 -6.36 0.60
CA ALA A 139 4.88 -5.71 -0.64
C ALA A 139 3.36 -5.47 -0.72
N ARG A 140 2.56 -6.13 0.13
CA ARG A 140 1.12 -5.91 0.20
C ARG A 140 0.75 -4.48 0.62
N GLU A 141 1.61 -3.77 1.36
CA GLU A 141 1.37 -2.37 1.70
C GLU A 141 1.23 -1.46 0.47
N THR A 142 1.79 -1.87 -0.68
CA THR A 142 1.65 -1.13 -1.94
C THR A 142 0.22 -1.03 -2.44
N ILE A 143 -0.73 -1.83 -1.93
CA ILE A 143 -2.17 -1.66 -2.18
C ILE A 143 -2.59 -0.23 -1.88
N GLY A 144 -2.22 0.31 -0.72
CA GLY A 144 -2.56 1.68 -0.34
C GLY A 144 -1.97 2.73 -1.31
N ARG A 145 -0.74 2.50 -1.78
CA ARG A 145 -0.08 3.38 -2.75
C ARG A 145 -0.79 3.35 -4.11
N VAL A 146 -1.17 2.16 -4.58
CA VAL A 146 -1.86 1.99 -5.86
C VAL A 146 -3.27 2.57 -5.80
N ALA A 147 -4.02 2.34 -4.72
CA ALA A 147 -5.35 2.91 -4.55
C ALA A 147 -5.33 4.45 -4.53
N ALA A 148 -4.42 5.05 -3.77
CA ALA A 148 -4.23 6.50 -3.78
C ALA A 148 -3.72 7.03 -5.12
N GLY A 149 -2.83 6.27 -5.77
CA GLY A 149 -2.31 6.56 -7.11
C GLY A 149 -3.41 6.59 -8.17
N ALA A 150 -4.43 5.71 -8.09
CA ALA A 150 -5.58 5.73 -8.99
C ALA A 150 -6.36 7.05 -8.90
N ILE A 151 -6.59 7.56 -7.68
CA ILE A 151 -7.22 8.87 -7.47
C ILE A 151 -6.35 10.00 -8.06
N ALA A 152 -5.04 9.98 -7.79
CA ALA A 152 -4.11 10.99 -8.30
C ALA A 152 -4.08 10.98 -9.86
N LYS A 153 -4.01 9.80 -10.49
CA LYS A 153 -4.09 9.64 -11.94
C LYS A 153 -5.38 10.20 -12.50
N LYS A 154 -6.51 9.93 -11.84
CA LYS A 154 -7.82 10.44 -12.25
C LYS A 154 -7.85 11.98 -12.21
N ILE A 155 -7.35 12.59 -11.15
CA ILE A 155 -7.24 14.06 -11.03
C ILE A 155 -6.39 14.63 -12.17
N LEU A 156 -5.20 14.06 -12.38
CA LEU A 156 -4.26 14.53 -13.41
C LEU A 156 -4.84 14.40 -14.82
N ARG A 157 -5.49 13.30 -15.12
CA ARG A 157 -6.14 13.08 -16.41
C ARG A 157 -7.30 14.05 -16.64
N GLU A 158 -8.22 14.18 -15.67
CA GLU A 158 -9.44 14.98 -15.86
C GLU A 158 -9.21 16.48 -15.81
N ARG A 159 -8.21 16.94 -15.03
CA ARG A 159 -7.94 18.37 -14.87
C ARG A 159 -6.86 18.91 -15.80
N PHE A 160 -5.91 18.07 -16.19
CA PHE A 160 -4.70 18.51 -16.88
C PHE A 160 -4.39 17.70 -18.16
N GLY A 161 -5.17 16.66 -18.47
CA GLY A 161 -4.90 15.78 -19.62
C GLY A 161 -3.60 14.97 -19.50
N VAL A 162 -3.06 14.84 -18.28
CA VAL A 162 -1.80 14.11 -18.02
C VAL A 162 -2.08 12.63 -17.84
N GLU A 163 -1.37 11.79 -18.60
CA GLU A 163 -1.34 10.34 -18.43
C GLU A 163 -0.02 9.88 -17.84
N ILE A 164 -0.11 8.88 -16.94
CA ILE A 164 1.05 8.26 -16.30
C ILE A 164 1.06 6.79 -16.68
N LEU A 165 2.12 6.37 -17.36
CA LEU A 165 2.36 4.99 -17.76
C LEU A 165 3.67 4.49 -17.16
N ALA A 166 3.69 3.23 -16.74
CA ALA A 166 4.90 2.54 -16.30
C ALA A 166 4.84 1.09 -16.78
N TYR A 167 5.98 0.60 -17.23
CA TYR A 167 6.15 -0.79 -17.64
C TYR A 167 7.59 -1.25 -17.38
N VAL A 168 7.79 -2.57 -17.34
CA VAL A 168 9.11 -3.16 -17.20
C VAL A 168 9.78 -3.17 -18.58
N LYS A 169 10.77 -2.30 -18.78
CA LYS A 169 11.50 -2.22 -20.04
C LYS A 169 12.49 -3.36 -20.23
N GLN A 170 13.13 -3.80 -19.15
CA GLN A 170 14.18 -4.81 -19.25
C GLN A 170 14.27 -5.67 -17.99
N VAL A 171 14.44 -6.97 -18.17
CA VAL A 171 14.78 -7.92 -17.11
C VAL A 171 15.99 -8.72 -17.58
N GLN A 172 17.15 -8.52 -16.94
CA GLN A 172 18.43 -9.08 -17.37
C GLN A 172 18.73 -8.75 -18.86
N ARG A 173 18.69 -9.76 -19.73
CA ARG A 173 18.92 -9.62 -21.19
C ARG A 173 17.65 -9.50 -22.01
N LEU A 174 16.49 -9.67 -21.39
CA LEU A 174 15.19 -9.56 -22.05
C LEU A 174 14.75 -8.11 -22.05
N ILE A 175 14.56 -7.54 -23.21
CA ILE A 175 14.12 -6.15 -23.44
C ILE A 175 12.72 -6.23 -24.03
N ALA A 176 11.80 -5.39 -23.53
CA ALA A 176 10.48 -5.22 -24.13
C ALA A 176 10.62 -4.37 -25.40
N ASP A 177 9.91 -4.79 -26.44
CA ASP A 177 9.82 -4.07 -27.73
C ASP A 177 9.12 -2.72 -27.58
#